data_66b58805fc2260faf9e0abe0aa701c1c
#
_entry.id   66b58805fc2260faf9e0abe0aa701c1c
#
_cell.length_a   1.000
_cell.length_b   1.000
_cell.length_c   1.000
_cell.angle_alpha   90.00
_cell.angle_beta   90.00
_cell.angle_gamma   90.00
#
_symmetry.space_group_name_H-M   'P 1'
#
loop_
_entity.id
_entity.type
_entity.pdbx_description
1 polymer ?
#
loop_
_entity_poly.entity_id
_entity_poly.type
_entity_poly.pdbx_seq_one_letter_code
_entity_poly.pdbx_strand_id
1 'polypeptide(L)'
;MHRLEPFEPVHAEAAPVAQIRVHGDCHLGNLLWGEQGPRFVDLDDCAMGPRIQDLWMLLSGSPAEQQSQWAELLEGYEQFGRLEYSELRLIEPLRALRMLHHAAWVCERWSDPAFPRAFPWFGEARHWEGYLNDLAEQMAAIDEPPLLAR
;
A
#
# COMPACT_ATOMS: atom_id res chain seq x y z
N MET A 1 0.46 28.04 20.31
CA MET A 1 0.59 27.73 18.87
C MET A 1 1.98 27.13 18.69
N HIS A 2 2.12 25.82 18.90
CA HIS A 2 3.39 25.12 18.70
C HIS A 2 3.61 24.96 17.20
N ARG A 3 4.68 25.53 16.70
CA ARG A 3 5.17 25.29 15.33
C ARG A 3 5.73 23.87 15.32
N LEU A 4 5.12 22.98 14.54
CA LEU A 4 5.72 21.70 14.25
C LEU A 4 7.01 21.98 13.47
N GLU A 5 8.14 21.52 14.02
CA GLU A 5 9.43 21.52 13.31
C GLU A 5 9.29 20.68 12.03
N PRO A 6 9.87 21.08 10.92
CA PRO A 6 9.83 20.28 9.70
C PRO A 6 10.49 18.93 9.96
N PHE A 7 9.78 17.87 9.61
CA PHE A 7 10.27 16.49 9.69
C PHE A 7 11.47 16.34 8.75
N GLU A 8 12.67 16.20 9.30
CA GLU A 8 13.85 15.84 8.52
C GLU A 8 13.80 14.34 8.21
N PRO A 9 13.82 13.93 6.92
CA PRO A 9 13.81 12.51 6.58
C PRO A 9 15.09 11.84 7.03
N VAL A 10 14.99 10.90 7.97
CA VAL A 10 16.11 10.17 8.58
C VAL A 10 16.86 9.23 7.60
N HIS A 11 16.37 9.08 6.36
CA HIS A 11 16.92 8.16 5.35
C HIS A 11 17.33 8.85 4.04
N ALA A 12 18.21 9.86 4.13
CA ALA A 12 18.68 10.63 2.96
C ALA A 12 19.62 9.88 2.01
N GLU A 13 19.96 8.59 2.24
CA GLU A 13 20.97 7.85 1.43
C GLU A 13 20.43 6.69 0.57
N ALA A 14 19.12 6.47 0.52
CA ALA A 14 18.59 5.44 -0.37
C ALA A 14 18.63 5.94 -1.83
N ALA A 15 19.29 5.17 -2.72
CA ALA A 15 19.32 5.49 -4.14
C ALA A 15 17.91 5.76 -4.68
N PRO A 16 17.75 6.80 -5.54
CA PRO A 16 16.44 7.15 -6.08
C PRO A 16 15.88 5.95 -6.87
N VAL A 17 14.63 5.62 -6.59
CA VAL A 17 13.90 4.56 -7.30
C VAL A 17 13.27 5.16 -8.55
N ALA A 18 13.34 4.40 -9.66
CA ALA A 18 12.74 4.83 -10.92
C ALA A 18 11.23 4.98 -10.78
N GLN A 19 10.71 6.10 -11.29
CA GLN A 19 9.30 6.41 -11.28
C GLN A 19 8.69 6.06 -12.64
N ILE A 20 7.61 5.27 -12.62
CA ILE A 20 6.80 4.97 -13.81
C ILE A 20 5.35 5.41 -13.56
N ARG A 21 4.51 5.32 -14.58
CA ARG A 21 3.08 5.49 -14.38
C ARG A 21 2.53 4.24 -13.71
N VAL A 22 1.93 4.41 -12.54
CA VAL A 22 1.29 3.35 -11.76
C VAL A 22 -0.21 3.58 -11.65
N HIS A 23 -0.96 2.53 -11.37
CA HIS A 23 -2.39 2.59 -11.06
C HIS A 23 -2.61 3.38 -9.75
N GLY A 24 -1.72 3.19 -8.78
CA GLY A 24 -1.73 3.87 -7.49
C GLY A 24 -2.55 3.15 -6.43
N ASP A 25 -3.68 2.53 -6.80
CA ASP A 25 -4.56 1.74 -5.93
C ASP A 25 -4.86 0.34 -6.52
N CYS A 26 -3.82 -0.37 -6.93
CA CYS A 26 -3.90 -1.65 -7.65
C CYS A 26 -4.15 -2.83 -6.71
N HIS A 27 -5.32 -2.87 -6.05
CA HIS A 27 -5.72 -4.00 -5.21
C HIS A 27 -6.73 -4.93 -5.93
N LEU A 28 -6.97 -6.13 -5.37
CA LEU A 28 -7.86 -7.13 -5.98
C LEU A 28 -9.30 -6.64 -6.20
N GLY A 29 -9.79 -5.68 -5.42
CA GLY A 29 -11.11 -5.08 -5.60
C GLY A 29 -11.23 -4.24 -6.88
N ASN A 30 -10.10 -3.74 -7.40
CA ASN A 30 -10.02 -2.97 -8.64
C ASN A 30 -9.65 -3.85 -9.85
N LEU A 31 -9.74 -5.18 -9.70
CA LEU A 31 -9.46 -6.15 -10.74
C LEU A 31 -10.73 -6.93 -11.08
N LEU A 32 -11.30 -6.68 -12.25
CA LEU A 32 -12.49 -7.38 -12.74
C LEU A 32 -12.09 -8.47 -13.73
N TRP A 33 -12.60 -9.68 -13.52
CA TRP A 33 -12.41 -10.80 -14.46
C TRP A 33 -13.57 -10.88 -15.44
N GLY A 34 -13.25 -10.84 -16.73
CA GLY A 34 -14.21 -11.02 -17.83
C GLY A 34 -13.78 -12.17 -18.75
N GLU A 35 -14.57 -12.42 -19.79
CA GLU A 35 -14.26 -13.46 -20.79
C GLU A 35 -12.91 -13.27 -21.50
N GLN A 36 -12.42 -12.04 -21.56
CA GLN A 36 -11.13 -11.67 -22.19
C GLN A 36 -9.97 -11.55 -21.19
N GLY A 37 -10.15 -12.01 -19.95
CA GLY A 37 -9.19 -11.92 -18.88
C GLY A 37 -9.39 -10.73 -17.93
N PRO A 38 -8.37 -10.38 -17.12
CA PRO A 38 -8.45 -9.34 -16.11
C PRO A 38 -8.55 -7.93 -16.73
N ARG A 39 -9.29 -7.05 -16.06
CA ARG A 39 -9.41 -5.63 -16.39
C ARG A 39 -9.22 -4.81 -15.13
N PHE A 40 -8.33 -3.84 -15.19
CA PHE A 40 -8.13 -2.87 -14.11
C PHE A 40 -9.17 -1.74 -14.27
N VAL A 41 -9.74 -1.33 -13.13
CA VAL A 41 -10.73 -0.24 -13.04
C VAL A 41 -10.32 0.71 -11.93
N ASP A 42 -10.98 1.86 -11.82
CA ASP A 42 -10.72 2.89 -10.81
C ASP A 42 -9.31 3.48 -10.92
N LEU A 43 -9.11 4.25 -12.00
CA LEU A 43 -7.81 4.85 -12.35
C LEU A 43 -7.63 6.26 -11.77
N ASP A 44 -8.45 6.66 -10.80
CA ASP A 44 -8.45 8.03 -10.26
C ASP A 44 -7.16 8.35 -9.48
N ASP A 45 -6.50 7.33 -8.92
CA ASP A 45 -5.24 7.45 -8.18
C ASP A 45 -3.98 7.27 -9.05
N CYS A 46 -4.14 7.22 -10.39
CA CYS A 46 -3.00 7.07 -11.29
C CYS A 46 -1.99 8.20 -11.12
N ALA A 47 -0.73 7.83 -10.85
CA ALA A 47 0.35 8.77 -10.56
C ALA A 47 1.69 8.29 -11.13
N MET A 48 2.74 9.08 -10.92
CA MET A 48 4.11 8.63 -11.06
C MET A 48 4.56 8.02 -9.73
N GLY A 49 5.03 6.78 -9.77
CA GLY A 49 5.43 6.03 -8.58
C GLY A 49 6.38 4.89 -8.87
N PRO A 50 6.92 4.24 -7.81
CA PRO A 50 7.73 3.04 -7.96
C PRO A 50 6.87 1.88 -8.48
N ARG A 51 7.47 0.96 -9.26
CA ARG A 51 6.75 -0.21 -9.82
C ARG A 51 6.10 -1.07 -8.74
N ILE A 52 6.78 -1.21 -7.61
CA ILE A 52 6.32 -2.02 -6.50
C ILE A 52 4.98 -1.55 -5.94
N GLN A 53 4.60 -0.27 -6.12
CA GLN A 53 3.31 0.28 -5.65
C GLN A 53 2.11 -0.55 -6.11
N ASP A 54 2.10 -0.98 -7.35
CA ASP A 54 0.96 -1.74 -7.90
C ASP A 54 1.07 -3.25 -7.63
N LEU A 55 2.28 -3.76 -7.36
CA LEU A 55 2.52 -5.19 -7.23
C LEU A 55 2.20 -5.70 -5.81
N TRP A 56 2.65 -5.01 -4.77
CA TRP A 56 2.47 -5.49 -3.38
C TRP A 56 1.00 -5.57 -2.96
N MET A 57 0.15 -4.71 -3.51
CA MET A 57 -1.28 -4.65 -3.16
C MET A 57 -2.10 -5.83 -3.71
N LEU A 58 -1.54 -6.60 -4.63
CA LEU A 58 -2.14 -7.83 -5.15
C LEU A 58 -1.88 -9.04 -4.25
N LEU A 59 -0.96 -8.92 -3.27
CA LEU A 59 -0.57 -9.99 -2.37
C LEU A 59 -1.50 -10.04 -1.15
N SER A 60 -1.89 -11.24 -0.73
CA SER A 60 -2.79 -11.46 0.39
C SER A 60 -2.50 -12.76 1.14
N GLY A 61 -3.06 -12.90 2.34
CA GLY A 61 -2.92 -14.10 3.16
C GLY A 61 -1.65 -14.11 4.02
N SER A 62 -1.22 -15.30 4.42
CA SER A 62 -0.03 -15.52 5.25
C SER A 62 1.27 -15.19 4.49
N PRO A 63 2.38 -14.96 5.20
CA PRO A 63 3.68 -14.71 4.56
C PRO A 63 4.09 -15.77 3.53
N ALA A 64 3.80 -17.04 3.79
CA ALA A 64 4.12 -18.12 2.87
C ALA A 64 3.27 -18.06 1.59
N GLU A 65 1.98 -17.72 1.72
CA GLU A 65 1.08 -17.51 0.58
C GLU A 65 1.51 -16.30 -0.24
N GLN A 66 1.84 -15.19 0.41
CA GLN A 66 2.33 -14.00 -0.27
C GLN A 66 3.63 -14.27 -1.03
N GLN A 67 4.53 -15.10 -0.49
CA GLN A 67 5.77 -15.46 -1.17
C GLN A 67 5.52 -16.30 -2.43
N SER A 68 4.56 -17.24 -2.40
CA SER A 68 4.16 -18.00 -3.58
C SER A 68 3.51 -17.11 -4.64
N GLN A 69 2.56 -16.25 -4.22
CA GLN A 69 1.90 -15.29 -5.12
C GLN A 69 2.91 -14.32 -5.75
N TRP A 70 3.91 -13.89 -4.97
CA TRP A 70 4.96 -13.01 -5.45
C TRP A 70 5.77 -13.63 -6.58
N ALA A 71 6.16 -14.90 -6.46
CA ALA A 71 6.92 -15.59 -7.48
C ALA A 71 6.15 -15.65 -8.82
N GLU A 72 4.86 -15.98 -8.77
CA GLU A 72 3.97 -16.01 -9.95
C GLU A 72 3.76 -14.61 -10.55
N LEU A 73 3.51 -13.62 -9.69
CA LEU A 73 3.30 -12.24 -10.09
C LEU A 73 4.55 -11.66 -10.77
N LEU A 74 5.73 -11.93 -10.22
CA LEU A 74 7.00 -11.45 -10.75
C LEU A 74 7.32 -12.10 -12.11
N GLU A 75 7.09 -13.42 -12.26
CA GLU A 75 7.26 -14.13 -13.53
C GLU A 75 6.38 -13.50 -14.64
N GLY A 76 5.13 -13.17 -14.31
CA GLY A 76 4.22 -12.49 -15.23
C GLY A 76 4.67 -11.06 -15.55
N TYR A 77 5.06 -10.30 -14.54
CA TYR A 77 5.47 -8.91 -14.69
C TYR A 77 6.75 -8.76 -15.54
N GLU A 78 7.74 -9.63 -15.32
CA GLU A 78 9.03 -9.55 -15.99
C GLU A 78 8.97 -9.86 -17.50
N GLN A 79 7.84 -10.34 -18.02
CA GLN A 79 7.61 -10.45 -19.46
C GLN A 79 7.46 -9.06 -20.12
N PHE A 80 7.08 -8.03 -19.37
CA PHE A 80 6.79 -6.68 -19.87
C PHE A 80 7.70 -5.61 -19.30
N GLY A 81 8.29 -5.84 -18.14
CA GLY A 81 9.16 -4.87 -17.47
C GLY A 81 10.05 -5.54 -16.44
N ARG A 82 11.12 -4.88 -16.06
CA ARG A 82 12.04 -5.38 -15.03
C ARG A 82 11.78 -4.68 -13.71
N LEU A 83 11.65 -5.45 -12.64
CA LEU A 83 11.60 -4.93 -11.28
C LEU A 83 13.02 -4.76 -10.74
N GLU A 84 13.29 -3.60 -10.13
CA GLU A 84 14.49 -3.40 -9.35
C GLU A 84 14.27 -3.95 -7.93
N TYR A 85 15.02 -4.99 -7.55
CA TYR A 85 14.85 -5.63 -6.23
C TYR A 85 15.03 -4.66 -5.04
N SER A 86 15.75 -3.55 -5.25
CA SER A 86 15.84 -2.47 -4.27
C SER A 86 14.48 -1.81 -3.96
N GLU A 87 13.48 -1.97 -4.82
CA GLU A 87 12.13 -1.45 -4.59
C GLU A 87 11.37 -2.24 -3.51
N LEU A 88 11.75 -3.50 -3.23
CA LEU A 88 11.11 -4.33 -2.20
C LEU A 88 11.13 -3.67 -0.81
N ARG A 89 12.15 -2.87 -0.50
CA ARG A 89 12.24 -2.09 0.75
C ARG A 89 11.12 -1.07 0.92
N LEU A 90 10.41 -0.72 -0.15
CA LEU A 90 9.34 0.26 -0.13
C LEU A 90 7.99 -0.35 0.26
N ILE A 91 7.84 -1.69 0.29
CA ILE A 91 6.55 -2.35 0.56
C ILE A 91 5.99 -1.91 1.92
N GLU A 92 6.78 -2.04 2.98
CA GLU A 92 6.28 -1.74 4.32
C GLU A 92 6.04 -0.23 4.54
N PRO A 93 6.91 0.69 4.08
CA PRO A 93 6.58 2.12 4.06
C PRO A 93 5.30 2.45 3.26
N LEU A 94 5.10 1.85 2.09
CA LEU A 94 3.90 2.08 1.28
C LEU A 94 2.65 1.55 1.97
N ARG A 95 2.75 0.40 2.64
CA ARG A 95 1.67 -0.17 3.45
C ARG A 95 1.28 0.75 4.61
N ALA A 96 2.27 1.28 5.34
CA ALA A 96 2.04 2.26 6.39
C ALA A 96 1.35 3.53 5.87
N LEU A 97 1.83 4.06 4.74
CA LEU A 97 1.21 5.21 4.07
C LEU A 97 -0.24 4.93 3.67
N ARG A 98 -0.53 3.75 3.13
CA ARG A 98 -1.90 3.36 2.78
C ARG A 98 -2.82 3.30 3.99
N MET A 99 -2.36 2.76 5.12
CA MET A 99 -3.12 2.75 6.37
C MET A 99 -3.50 4.18 6.79
N LEU A 100 -2.51 5.08 6.83
CA LEU A 100 -2.71 6.49 7.19
C LEU A 100 -3.63 7.21 6.19
N HIS A 101 -3.40 7.00 4.90
CA HIS A 101 -4.21 7.62 3.83
C HIS A 101 -5.68 7.19 3.92
N HIS A 102 -5.95 5.90 4.10
CA HIS A 102 -7.31 5.38 4.25
C HIS A 102 -8.02 5.98 5.47
N ALA A 103 -7.36 6.03 6.62
CA ALA A 103 -7.92 6.65 7.82
C ALA A 103 -8.21 8.15 7.60
N ALA A 104 -7.29 8.89 6.99
CA ALA A 104 -7.47 10.30 6.66
C ALA A 104 -8.64 10.50 5.67
N TRP A 105 -8.73 9.67 4.63
CA TRP A 105 -9.79 9.72 3.62
C TRP A 105 -11.18 9.52 4.22
N VAL A 106 -11.34 8.58 5.18
CA VAL A 106 -12.60 8.40 5.91
C VAL A 106 -12.89 9.60 6.82
N CYS A 107 -11.86 10.10 7.55
CA CYS A 107 -12.01 11.27 8.43
C CYS A 107 -12.51 12.51 7.68
N GLU A 108 -11.90 12.83 6.56
CA GLU A 108 -12.25 14.01 5.75
C GLU A 108 -13.70 13.99 5.28
N ARG A 109 -14.25 12.79 5.07
CA ARG A 109 -15.62 12.57 4.57
C ARG A 109 -16.62 12.22 5.65
N TRP A 110 -16.22 12.19 6.90
CA TRP A 110 -17.05 11.76 8.01
C TRP A 110 -18.33 12.58 8.21
N SER A 111 -18.36 13.85 7.74
CA SER A 111 -19.55 14.69 7.76
C SER A 111 -20.63 14.28 6.74
N ASP A 112 -20.30 13.48 5.72
CA ASP A 112 -21.26 12.90 4.79
C ASP A 112 -21.94 11.69 5.45
N PRO A 113 -23.31 11.69 5.57
CA PRO A 113 -24.04 10.61 6.23
C PRO A 113 -23.85 9.22 5.64
N ALA A 114 -23.34 9.12 4.40
CA ALA A 114 -23.00 7.84 3.79
C ALA A 114 -21.81 7.16 4.47
N PHE A 115 -20.82 7.94 4.94
CA PHE A 115 -19.60 7.40 5.54
C PHE A 115 -19.83 6.73 6.92
N PRO A 116 -20.50 7.34 7.89
CA PRO A 116 -20.83 6.63 9.14
C PRO A 116 -21.68 5.37 8.93
N ARG A 117 -22.45 5.28 7.84
CA ARG A 117 -23.21 4.07 7.50
C ARG A 117 -22.33 2.99 6.89
N ALA A 118 -21.40 3.38 6.01
CA ALA A 118 -20.47 2.46 5.36
C ALA A 118 -19.35 1.98 6.32
N PHE A 119 -18.92 2.83 7.25
CA PHE A 119 -17.82 2.60 8.19
C PHE A 119 -18.26 2.80 9.64
N PRO A 120 -19.30 2.06 10.15
CA PRO A 120 -19.85 2.29 11.49
C PRO A 120 -18.82 2.09 12.60
N TRP A 121 -17.86 1.21 12.41
CA TRP A 121 -16.78 0.91 13.33
C TRP A 121 -15.76 2.05 13.49
N PHE A 122 -15.64 2.95 12.52
CA PHE A 122 -14.64 4.02 12.50
C PHE A 122 -14.84 5.05 13.62
N GLY A 123 -16.10 5.24 14.11
CA GLY A 123 -16.40 6.08 15.26
C GLY A 123 -16.15 5.44 16.63
N GLU A 124 -15.76 4.16 16.69
CA GLU A 124 -15.61 3.41 17.92
C GLU A 124 -14.18 3.52 18.48
N ALA A 125 -14.06 3.76 19.80
CA ALA A 125 -12.75 3.82 20.48
C ALA A 125 -11.94 2.53 20.27
N ARG A 126 -12.60 1.35 20.33
CA ARG A 126 -11.98 0.05 20.13
C ARG A 126 -11.31 -0.08 18.75
N HIS A 127 -11.92 0.51 17.72
CA HIS A 127 -11.29 0.53 16.38
C HIS A 127 -9.95 1.25 16.42
N TRP A 128 -9.90 2.42 17.04
CA TRP A 128 -8.69 3.23 17.10
C TRP A 128 -7.60 2.60 17.96
N GLU A 129 -7.96 1.90 19.04
CA GLU A 129 -7.00 1.12 19.83
C GLU A 129 -6.35 0.02 18.97
N GLY A 130 -7.17 -0.74 18.23
CA GLY A 130 -6.66 -1.74 17.28
C GLY A 130 -5.79 -1.13 16.17
N TYR A 131 -6.29 -0.07 15.54
CA TYR A 131 -5.58 0.63 14.47
C TYR A 131 -4.20 1.17 14.90
N LEU A 132 -4.08 1.72 16.12
CA LEU A 132 -2.81 2.19 16.64
C LEU A 132 -1.82 1.05 16.90
N ASN A 133 -2.31 -0.11 17.35
CA ASN A 133 -1.46 -1.30 17.49
C ASN A 133 -0.99 -1.81 16.12
N ASP A 134 -1.91 -1.95 15.15
CA ASP A 134 -1.58 -2.37 13.78
C ASP A 134 -0.58 -1.42 13.12
N LEU A 135 -0.74 -0.11 13.34
CA LEU A 135 0.20 0.89 12.82
C LEU A 135 1.56 0.80 13.50
N ALA A 136 1.61 0.55 14.81
CA ALA A 136 2.88 0.36 15.53
C ALA A 136 3.62 -0.91 15.05
N GLU A 137 2.90 -2.02 14.82
CA GLU A 137 3.47 -3.23 14.23
C GLU A 137 3.97 -2.98 12.80
N GLN A 138 3.21 -2.24 12.00
CA GLN A 138 3.59 -1.86 10.65
C GLN A 138 4.84 -0.97 10.64
N MET A 139 4.96 -0.04 11.57
CA MET A 139 6.17 0.80 11.71
C MET A 139 7.40 -0.02 12.10
N ALA A 140 7.24 -1.03 12.97
CA ALA A 140 8.33 -1.94 13.30
C ALA A 140 8.78 -2.78 12.08
N ALA A 141 7.84 -3.20 11.23
CA ALA A 141 8.13 -3.96 10.03
C ALA A 141 8.97 -3.19 8.98
N ILE A 142 8.97 -1.86 9.01
CA ILE A 142 9.79 -1.03 8.11
C ILE A 142 11.30 -1.27 8.32
N ASP A 143 11.70 -1.54 9.55
CA ASP A 143 13.11 -1.77 9.92
C ASP A 143 13.56 -3.22 9.70
N GLU A 144 12.64 -4.13 9.33
CA GLU A 144 12.94 -5.53 9.05
C GLU A 144 13.37 -5.74 7.58
N PRO A 145 14.15 -6.81 7.30
CA PRO A 145 14.45 -7.19 5.93
C PRO A 145 13.16 -7.49 5.13
N PRO A 146 13.05 -7.06 3.87
CA PRO A 146 11.87 -7.29 3.06
C PRO A 146 11.49 -8.77 3.01
N LEU A 147 10.23 -9.09 3.32
CA LEU A 147 9.71 -10.46 3.39
C LEU A 147 9.91 -11.22 2.07
N LEU A 148 9.77 -10.53 0.95
CA LEU A 148 9.82 -11.09 -0.40
C LEU A 148 11.24 -11.23 -0.97
N ALA A 149 12.26 -10.79 -0.25
CA ALA A 149 13.66 -10.91 -0.64
C ALA A 149 14.35 -12.22 -0.19
N ARG A 150 13.60 -13.12 0.46
CA ARG A 150 14.11 -14.39 1.03
C ARG A 150 13.87 -15.56 0.12
#